data_bd1a9c4630474d0a7235d9e4908e9a02
#
_entry.id   bd1a9c4630474d0a7235d9e4908e9a02
#
_cell.length_a   1.000
_cell.length_b   1.000
_cell.length_c   1.000
_cell.angle_alpha   90.00
_cell.angle_beta   90.00
_cell.angle_gamma   90.00
#
_symmetry.space_group_name_H-M   'P 1'
#
loop_
_entity.id
_entity.type
_entity.pdbx_description
1 polymer ?
#
loop_
_entity_poly.entity_id
_entity_poly.type
_entity_poly.pdbx_seq_one_letter_code
_entity_poly.pdbx_strand_id
1 'polypeptide(L)'
;GYWWLVFVMIAFSFFWNAALPQFEATTFNHLGEHSHRYSAIRLWGSIGFIVAVAALGPVLDAQGAGILPVVIIILFAAMWLSSLVVPERASGHLSLPHEPLLKVLLRPEVAALLVVCFLMQASHGPYYTFYTIYMEGHGYSNSSIGQLWALGVLAEVGIFLIMHRWVQRFGLRTLLLTSLGLTVLRWVLISQFPETISVMIFA
;
A
#
# COMPACT_ATOMS: atom_id res chain seq x y z
N GLY A 1 -3.41 29.81 -2.75
CA GLY A 1 -2.03 29.96 -3.21
C GLY A 1 -1.20 28.73 -2.88
N TYR A 2 0.00 28.64 -3.44
CA TYR A 2 0.92 27.47 -3.31
C TYR A 2 1.12 27.02 -1.84
N TRP A 3 1.44 27.95 -0.94
CA TRP A 3 1.68 27.65 0.47
C TRP A 3 0.45 27.08 1.21
N TRP A 4 -0.74 27.47 0.81
CA TRP A 4 -1.97 26.87 1.32
C TRP A 4 -2.07 25.39 0.92
N LEU A 5 -1.78 25.09 -0.34
CA LEU A 5 -1.76 23.70 -0.83
C LEU A 5 -0.72 22.86 -0.08
N VAL A 6 0.49 23.39 0.11
CA VAL A 6 1.55 22.72 0.88
C VAL A 6 1.08 22.42 2.30
N PHE A 7 0.47 23.39 2.98
CA PHE A 7 -0.04 23.19 4.35
C PHE A 7 -1.11 22.10 4.40
N VAL A 8 -2.09 22.16 3.49
CA VAL A 8 -3.16 21.16 3.40
C VAL A 8 -2.60 19.77 3.12
N MET A 9 -1.63 19.65 2.22
CA MET A 9 -1.01 18.37 1.90
C MET A 9 -0.20 17.80 3.07
N ILE A 10 0.52 18.62 3.81
CA ILE A 10 1.25 18.19 5.01
C ILE A 10 0.26 17.70 6.08
N ALA A 11 -0.78 18.48 6.38
CA ALA A 11 -1.79 18.11 7.36
C ALA A 11 -2.52 16.82 6.96
N PHE A 12 -2.95 16.72 5.71
CA PHE A 12 -3.58 15.51 5.18
C PHE A 12 -2.66 14.29 5.30
N SER A 13 -1.41 14.40 4.84
CA SER A 13 -0.46 13.29 4.87
C SER A 13 -0.16 12.83 6.29
N PHE A 14 -0.07 13.75 7.25
CA PHE A 14 0.12 13.41 8.66
C PHE A 14 -1.01 12.52 9.20
N PHE A 15 -2.25 12.92 9.02
CA PHE A 15 -3.41 12.13 9.49
C PHE A 15 -3.60 10.85 8.68
N TRP A 16 -3.42 10.92 7.37
CA TRP A 16 -3.54 9.76 6.49
C TRP A 16 -2.56 8.64 6.85
N ASN A 17 -1.28 8.98 7.04
CA ASN A 17 -0.27 7.99 7.39
C ASN A 17 -0.44 7.44 8.82
N ALA A 18 -1.10 8.16 9.71
CA ALA A 18 -1.44 7.67 11.04
C ALA A 18 -2.61 6.67 11.04
N ALA A 19 -3.52 6.75 10.08
CA ALA A 19 -4.73 5.94 10.04
C ALA A 19 -4.46 4.45 9.87
N LEU A 20 -3.59 4.07 8.92
CA LEU A 20 -3.33 2.65 8.63
C LEU A 20 -2.77 1.86 9.82
N PRO A 21 -1.72 2.33 10.54
CA PRO A 21 -1.25 1.65 11.74
C PRO A 21 -2.30 1.53 12.85
N GLN A 22 -3.20 2.52 12.97
CA GLN A 22 -4.29 2.47 13.94
C GLN A 22 -5.33 1.41 13.57
N PHE A 23 -5.71 1.29 12.29
CA PHE A 23 -6.60 0.22 11.82
C PHE A 23 -5.98 -1.16 12.02
N GLU A 24 -4.69 -1.30 11.75
CA GLU A 24 -3.96 -2.55 11.99
C GLU A 24 -3.94 -2.90 13.49
N ALA A 25 -3.58 -1.95 14.35
CA ALA A 25 -3.57 -2.16 15.81
C ALA A 25 -4.96 -2.54 16.33
N THR A 26 -6.01 -1.84 15.88
CA THR A 26 -7.41 -2.16 16.24
C THR A 26 -7.79 -3.56 15.78
N THR A 27 -7.41 -3.94 14.56
CA THR A 27 -7.67 -5.28 14.02
C THR A 27 -6.98 -6.36 14.85
N PHE A 28 -5.70 -6.17 15.20
CA PHE A 28 -4.98 -7.12 16.05
C PHE A 28 -5.57 -7.21 17.46
N ASN A 29 -6.00 -6.09 18.05
CA ASN A 29 -6.67 -6.09 19.34
C ASN A 29 -7.98 -6.88 19.32
N HIS A 30 -8.73 -6.85 18.23
CA HIS A 30 -9.95 -7.61 18.08
C HIS A 30 -9.69 -9.10 17.80
N LEU A 31 -8.65 -9.42 17.05
CA LEU A 31 -8.26 -10.81 16.75
C LEU A 31 -7.66 -11.53 17.96
N GLY A 32 -6.90 -10.84 18.81
CA GLY A 32 -6.24 -11.45 19.95
C GLY A 32 -5.38 -12.65 19.54
N GLU A 33 -5.69 -13.83 20.08
CA GLU A 33 -4.97 -15.08 19.77
C GLU A 33 -5.17 -15.57 18.33
N HIS A 34 -6.21 -15.07 17.62
CA HIS A 34 -6.51 -15.45 16.24
C HIS A 34 -5.78 -14.56 15.20
N SER A 35 -4.61 -14.02 15.54
CA SER A 35 -3.80 -13.16 14.67
C SER A 35 -3.50 -13.76 13.28
N HIS A 36 -3.49 -15.10 13.15
CA HIS A 36 -3.37 -15.80 11.88
C HIS A 36 -4.50 -15.46 10.87
N ARG A 37 -5.65 -14.97 11.34
CA ARG A 37 -6.78 -14.53 10.49
C ARG A 37 -6.60 -13.12 9.93
N TYR A 38 -5.57 -12.38 10.35
CA TYR A 38 -5.30 -11.03 9.87
C TYR A 38 -5.22 -10.94 8.34
N SER A 39 -4.55 -11.90 7.69
CA SER A 39 -4.42 -11.93 6.24
C SER A 39 -5.77 -11.97 5.51
N ALA A 40 -6.76 -12.70 6.06
CA ALA A 40 -8.10 -12.77 5.50
C ALA A 40 -8.87 -11.45 5.62
N ILE A 41 -8.65 -10.70 6.70
CA ILE A 41 -9.23 -9.35 6.87
C ILE A 41 -8.55 -8.37 5.92
N ARG A 42 -7.23 -8.40 5.84
CA ARG A 42 -6.43 -7.54 4.96
C ARG A 42 -6.79 -7.71 3.48
N LEU A 43 -7.19 -8.92 3.08
CA LEU A 43 -7.64 -9.25 1.73
C LEU A 43 -8.80 -8.37 1.25
N TRP A 44 -9.75 -8.04 2.14
CA TRP A 44 -10.88 -7.16 1.80
C TRP A 44 -10.44 -5.76 1.36
N GLY A 45 -9.33 -5.26 1.90
CA GLY A 45 -8.72 -4.00 1.43
C GLY A 45 -8.25 -4.10 -0.02
N SER A 46 -7.61 -5.20 -0.39
CA SER A 46 -7.16 -5.44 -1.77
C SER A 46 -8.34 -5.60 -2.74
N ILE A 47 -9.42 -6.30 -2.32
CA ILE A 47 -10.65 -6.41 -3.12
C ILE A 47 -11.27 -5.02 -3.33
N GLY A 48 -11.39 -4.22 -2.27
CA GLY A 48 -11.91 -2.85 -2.35
C GLY A 48 -11.10 -1.98 -3.30
N PHE A 49 -9.78 -2.08 -3.27
CA PHE A 49 -8.90 -1.37 -4.19
C PHE A 49 -9.16 -1.78 -5.66
N ILE A 50 -9.20 -3.08 -5.95
CA ILE A 50 -9.46 -3.60 -7.30
C ILE A 50 -10.80 -3.09 -7.82
N VAL A 51 -11.86 -3.18 -7.00
CA VAL A 51 -13.19 -2.70 -7.37
C VAL A 51 -13.18 -1.19 -7.65
N ALA A 52 -12.53 -0.40 -6.78
CA ALA A 52 -12.44 1.04 -6.95
C ALA A 52 -11.71 1.42 -8.25
N VAL A 53 -10.56 0.83 -8.52
CA VAL A 53 -9.75 1.14 -9.72
C VAL A 53 -10.47 0.68 -10.99
N ALA A 54 -11.05 -0.52 -10.99
CA ALA A 54 -11.78 -1.05 -12.14
C ALA A 54 -13.05 -0.23 -12.46
N ALA A 55 -13.75 0.27 -11.43
CA ALA A 55 -14.94 1.09 -11.62
C ALA A 55 -14.60 2.53 -12.00
N LEU A 56 -13.53 3.11 -11.44
CA LEU A 56 -13.17 4.51 -11.68
C LEU A 56 -12.53 4.74 -13.06
N GLY A 57 -11.77 3.79 -13.59
CA GLY A 57 -11.12 3.93 -14.89
C GLY A 57 -12.10 4.39 -16.00
N PRO A 58 -13.15 3.62 -16.30
CA PRO A 58 -14.17 4.00 -17.30
C PRO A 58 -14.91 5.30 -16.97
N VAL A 59 -15.14 5.59 -15.69
CA VAL A 59 -15.80 6.84 -15.25
C VAL A 59 -14.91 8.04 -15.54
N LEU A 60 -13.60 7.92 -15.30
CA LEU A 60 -12.63 8.98 -15.59
C LEU A 60 -12.47 9.20 -17.10
N ASP A 61 -12.48 8.13 -17.89
CA ASP A 61 -12.45 8.24 -19.35
C ASP A 61 -13.70 8.98 -19.90
N ALA A 62 -14.87 8.78 -19.27
CA ALA A 62 -16.13 9.40 -19.68
C ALA A 62 -16.34 10.83 -19.16
N GLN A 63 -15.95 11.12 -17.91
CA GLN A 63 -16.29 12.37 -17.20
C GLN A 63 -15.07 13.26 -16.92
N GLY A 64 -13.85 12.74 -17.16
CA GLY A 64 -12.61 13.42 -16.85
C GLY A 64 -12.27 13.41 -15.35
N ALA A 65 -11.05 13.87 -15.04
CA ALA A 65 -10.51 13.84 -13.68
C ALA A 65 -11.22 14.79 -12.68
N GLY A 66 -12.09 15.68 -13.14
CA GLY A 66 -12.82 16.63 -12.29
C GLY A 66 -13.75 15.99 -11.27
N ILE A 67 -14.16 14.73 -11.47
CA ILE A 67 -15.02 13.98 -10.54
C ILE A 67 -14.25 13.40 -9.35
N LEU A 68 -12.91 13.25 -9.45
CA LEU A 68 -12.08 12.60 -8.42
C LEU A 68 -12.26 13.18 -7.02
N PRO A 69 -12.27 14.52 -6.81
CA PRO A 69 -12.46 15.08 -5.47
C PRO A 69 -13.78 14.65 -4.84
N VAL A 70 -14.86 14.57 -5.62
CA VAL A 70 -16.18 14.15 -5.14
C VAL A 70 -16.17 12.68 -4.73
N VAL A 71 -15.60 11.80 -5.56
CA VAL A 71 -15.47 10.38 -5.25
C VAL A 71 -14.63 10.16 -3.99
N ILE A 72 -13.51 10.87 -3.85
CA ILE A 72 -12.65 10.78 -2.67
C ILE A 72 -13.41 11.21 -1.42
N ILE A 73 -14.16 12.32 -1.46
CA ILE A 73 -14.98 12.78 -0.33
C ILE A 73 -16.01 11.72 0.06
N ILE A 74 -16.70 11.09 -0.90
CA ILE A 74 -17.68 10.04 -0.63
C ILE A 74 -17.03 8.84 0.04
N LEU A 75 -15.87 8.39 -0.46
CA LEU A 75 -15.14 7.26 0.11
C LEU A 75 -14.65 7.55 1.53
N PHE A 76 -14.10 8.74 1.78
CA PHE A 76 -13.69 9.15 3.13
C PHE A 76 -14.87 9.28 4.09
N ALA A 77 -16.00 9.82 3.63
CA ALA A 77 -17.20 9.89 4.45
C ALA A 77 -17.73 8.50 4.80
N ALA A 78 -17.75 7.58 3.84
CA ALA A 78 -18.13 6.17 4.07
C ALA A 78 -17.18 5.48 5.07
N MET A 79 -15.86 5.69 4.93
CA MET A 79 -14.87 5.18 5.86
C MET A 79 -15.06 5.75 7.27
N TRP A 80 -15.28 7.05 7.39
CA TRP A 80 -15.55 7.70 8.68
C TRP A 80 -16.84 7.17 9.33
N LEU A 81 -17.93 7.07 8.58
CA LEU A 81 -19.19 6.53 9.09
C LEU A 81 -19.05 5.06 9.53
N SER A 82 -18.33 4.24 8.76
CA SER A 82 -18.09 2.85 9.12
C SER A 82 -17.22 2.72 10.37
N SER A 83 -16.27 3.62 10.59
CA SER A 83 -15.41 3.59 11.78
C SER A 83 -16.20 3.89 13.08
N LEU A 84 -17.30 4.64 13.02
CA LEU A 84 -18.16 4.93 14.17
C LEU A 84 -18.87 3.68 14.72
N VAL A 85 -19.01 2.64 13.90
CA VAL A 85 -19.67 1.38 14.29
C VAL A 85 -18.68 0.38 14.93
N VAL A 86 -17.38 0.61 14.78
CA VAL A 86 -16.36 -0.28 15.34
C VAL A 86 -16.28 -0.08 16.86
N PRO A 87 -16.57 -1.13 17.67
CA PRO A 87 -16.51 -1.02 19.13
C PRO A 87 -15.05 -0.88 19.59
N GLU A 88 -14.83 0.00 20.57
CA GLU A 88 -13.54 0.09 21.22
C GLU A 88 -13.25 -1.19 22.03
N ARG A 89 -12.07 -1.75 21.78
CA ARG A 89 -11.55 -2.85 22.60
C ARG A 89 -10.28 -2.37 23.28
N ALA A 90 -10.28 -2.40 24.60
CA ALA A 90 -9.11 -2.01 25.36
C ALA A 90 -7.89 -2.81 24.89
N SER A 91 -6.85 -2.12 24.50
CA SER A 91 -5.55 -2.74 24.24
C SER A 91 -5.10 -3.40 25.54
N GLY A 92 -4.90 -4.71 25.55
CA GLY A 92 -4.27 -5.36 26.69
C GLY A 92 -2.96 -4.62 27.00
N HIS A 93 -2.72 -4.24 28.26
CA HIS A 93 -1.46 -3.65 28.66
C HIS A 93 -0.37 -4.70 28.45
N LEU A 94 0.28 -4.68 27.30
CA LEU A 94 1.53 -5.39 27.09
C LEU A 94 2.54 -4.69 28.02
N SER A 95 2.90 -5.34 29.12
CA SER A 95 4.02 -4.92 29.96
C SER A 95 5.31 -5.10 29.17
N LEU A 96 5.57 -4.17 28.24
CA LEU A 96 6.83 -4.15 27.50
C LEU A 96 7.94 -3.77 28.49
N PRO A 97 9.08 -4.46 28.48
CA PRO A 97 10.23 -4.02 29.27
C PRO A 97 10.56 -2.57 28.88
N HIS A 98 10.73 -1.71 29.88
CA HIS A 98 10.93 -0.26 29.73
C HIS A 98 12.37 0.03 29.23
N GLU A 99 12.76 -0.53 28.07
CA GLU A 99 13.97 -0.03 27.42
C GLU A 99 13.68 1.30 26.72
N PRO A 100 14.56 2.30 26.87
CA PRO A 100 14.41 3.55 26.14
C PRO A 100 14.33 3.28 24.63
N LEU A 101 13.31 3.82 23.97
CA LEU A 101 13.06 3.61 22.54
C LEU A 101 14.31 3.90 21.69
N LEU A 102 15.04 4.96 22.03
CA LEU A 102 16.27 5.33 21.31
C LEU A 102 17.33 4.22 21.37
N LYS A 103 17.46 3.51 22.49
CA LYS A 103 18.42 2.40 22.62
C LYS A 103 18.04 1.22 21.72
N VAL A 104 16.75 0.96 21.57
CA VAL A 104 16.25 -0.07 20.65
C VAL A 104 16.49 0.32 19.20
N LEU A 105 16.19 1.57 18.84
CA LEU A 105 16.37 2.09 17.48
C LEU A 105 17.84 2.11 17.02
N LEU A 106 18.78 2.31 17.96
CA LEU A 106 20.22 2.32 17.68
C LEU A 106 20.85 0.91 17.60
N ARG A 107 20.11 -0.15 17.86
CA ARG A 107 20.61 -1.51 17.61
C ARG A 107 20.87 -1.70 16.10
N PRO A 108 22.05 -2.21 15.70
CA PRO A 108 22.42 -2.26 14.28
C PRO A 108 21.42 -3.03 13.42
N GLU A 109 20.81 -4.09 13.96
CA GLU A 109 19.79 -4.87 13.25
C GLU A 109 18.50 -4.05 13.02
N VAL A 110 18.09 -3.29 14.03
CA VAL A 110 16.90 -2.43 13.96
C VAL A 110 17.16 -1.25 13.05
N ALA A 111 18.31 -0.61 13.17
CA ALA A 111 18.73 0.49 12.30
C ALA A 111 18.80 0.05 10.84
N ALA A 112 19.39 -1.11 10.54
CA ALA A 112 19.43 -1.67 9.19
C ALA A 112 18.02 -1.92 8.63
N LEU A 113 17.12 -2.50 9.43
CA LEU A 113 15.74 -2.71 9.03
C LEU A 113 15.03 -1.37 8.73
N LEU A 114 15.20 -0.37 9.57
CA LEU A 114 14.62 0.96 9.36
C LEU A 114 15.13 1.62 8.08
N VAL A 115 16.43 1.50 7.78
CA VAL A 115 17.01 2.00 6.54
C VAL A 115 16.41 1.29 5.33
N VAL A 116 16.27 -0.03 5.36
CA VAL A 116 15.63 -0.80 4.28
C VAL A 116 14.17 -0.35 4.09
N CYS A 117 13.40 -0.23 5.16
CA CYS A 117 12.02 0.24 5.11
C CYS A 117 11.93 1.67 4.54
N PHE A 118 12.82 2.56 4.98
CA PHE A 118 12.88 3.94 4.49
C PHE A 118 13.18 3.99 2.99
N LEU A 119 14.22 3.27 2.52
CA LEU A 119 14.60 3.24 1.11
C LEU A 119 13.49 2.62 0.24
N MET A 120 12.85 1.56 0.74
CA MET A 120 11.72 0.93 0.05
C MET A 120 10.55 1.92 -0.10
N GLN A 121 10.18 2.61 0.98
CA GLN A 121 9.10 3.60 0.93
C GLN A 121 9.46 4.80 0.05
N ALA A 122 10.70 5.28 0.11
CA ALA A 122 11.20 6.34 -0.75
C ALA A 122 11.15 5.96 -2.23
N SER A 123 11.42 4.70 -2.58
CA SER A 123 11.32 4.21 -3.97
C SER A 123 9.89 4.15 -4.48
N HIS A 124 8.90 3.92 -3.59
CA HIS A 124 7.49 3.88 -3.95
C HIS A 124 6.87 5.26 -4.21
N GLY A 125 7.43 6.32 -3.62
CA GLY A 125 6.93 7.69 -3.82
C GLY A 125 6.84 8.09 -5.29
N PRO A 126 7.93 8.05 -6.07
CA PRO A 126 7.90 8.30 -7.51
C PRO A 126 6.96 7.37 -8.28
N TYR A 127 6.88 6.10 -7.90
CA TYR A 127 5.99 5.14 -8.54
C TYR A 127 4.51 5.56 -8.40
N TYR A 128 4.03 5.80 -7.19
CA TYR A 128 2.64 6.19 -6.97
C TYR A 128 2.28 7.54 -7.57
N THR A 129 3.25 8.46 -7.66
CA THR A 129 3.01 9.81 -8.16
C THR A 129 3.09 9.91 -9.67
N PHE A 130 4.08 9.26 -10.28
CA PHE A 130 4.44 9.51 -11.68
C PHE A 130 4.13 8.35 -12.62
N TYR A 131 3.86 7.15 -12.13
CA TYR A 131 3.64 5.98 -13.00
C TYR A 131 2.49 6.19 -13.98
N THR A 132 1.35 6.70 -13.51
CA THR A 132 0.20 6.98 -14.37
C THR A 132 0.55 8.01 -15.45
N ILE A 133 1.21 9.12 -15.08
CA ILE A 133 1.64 10.17 -16.00
C ILE A 133 2.63 9.61 -17.04
N TYR A 134 3.55 8.77 -16.57
CA TYR A 134 4.53 8.11 -17.43
C TYR A 134 3.86 7.20 -18.48
N MET A 135 2.89 6.40 -18.06
CA MET A 135 2.16 5.50 -18.95
C MET A 135 1.25 6.25 -19.93
N GLU A 136 0.58 7.32 -19.48
CA GLU A 136 -0.19 8.22 -20.36
C GLU A 136 0.70 8.84 -21.45
N GLY A 137 1.92 9.27 -21.09
CA GLY A 137 2.92 9.78 -22.02
C GLY A 137 3.36 8.76 -23.08
N HIS A 138 3.21 7.45 -22.83
CA HIS A 138 3.46 6.36 -23.79
C HIS A 138 2.18 5.87 -24.50
N GLY A 139 1.07 6.62 -24.40
CA GLY A 139 -0.16 6.36 -25.14
C GLY A 139 -1.11 5.32 -24.53
N TYR A 140 -0.91 4.92 -23.27
CA TYR A 140 -1.85 4.04 -22.56
C TYR A 140 -3.09 4.80 -22.09
N SER A 141 -4.28 4.21 -22.28
CA SER A 141 -5.53 4.76 -21.76
C SER A 141 -5.62 4.60 -20.22
N ASN A 142 -6.40 5.44 -19.55
CA ASN A 142 -6.67 5.33 -18.11
C ASN A 142 -7.23 3.95 -17.74
N SER A 143 -8.07 3.38 -18.59
CA SER A 143 -8.60 2.03 -18.41
C SER A 143 -7.49 0.97 -18.41
N SER A 144 -6.56 1.05 -19.37
CA SER A 144 -5.40 0.13 -19.43
C SER A 144 -4.49 0.27 -18.21
N ILE A 145 -4.22 1.49 -17.79
CA ILE A 145 -3.41 1.79 -16.59
C ILE A 145 -4.10 1.24 -15.34
N GLY A 146 -5.42 1.43 -15.22
CA GLY A 146 -6.21 0.86 -14.13
C GLY A 146 -6.17 -0.67 -14.09
N GLN A 147 -6.23 -1.32 -15.25
CA GLN A 147 -6.09 -2.79 -15.34
C GLN A 147 -4.69 -3.27 -14.89
N LEU A 148 -3.62 -2.56 -15.25
CA LEU A 148 -2.27 -2.87 -14.78
C LEU A 148 -2.13 -2.73 -13.26
N TRP A 149 -2.73 -1.69 -12.67
CA TRP A 149 -2.81 -1.53 -11.23
C TRP A 149 -3.58 -2.68 -10.56
N ALA A 150 -4.75 -3.03 -11.10
CA ALA A 150 -5.56 -4.13 -10.60
C ALA A 150 -4.82 -5.48 -10.69
N LEU A 151 -4.08 -5.72 -11.78
CA LEU A 151 -3.27 -6.92 -11.96
C LEU A 151 -2.17 -7.03 -10.90
N GLY A 152 -1.50 -5.91 -10.59
CA GLY A 152 -0.49 -5.87 -9.52
C GLY A 152 -1.07 -6.27 -8.18
N VAL A 153 -2.25 -5.76 -7.83
CA VAL A 153 -2.92 -6.11 -6.57
C VAL A 153 -3.43 -7.55 -6.58
N LEU A 154 -3.90 -8.08 -7.71
CA LEU A 154 -4.25 -9.49 -7.84
C LEU A 154 -3.04 -10.40 -7.59
N ALA A 155 -1.88 -10.05 -8.13
CA ALA A 155 -0.64 -10.78 -7.86
C ALA A 155 -0.26 -10.71 -6.36
N GLU A 156 -0.39 -9.54 -5.73
CA GLU A 156 -0.20 -9.37 -4.28
C GLU A 156 -1.10 -10.30 -3.48
N VAL A 157 -2.40 -10.35 -3.81
CA VAL A 157 -3.36 -11.27 -3.19
C VAL A 157 -2.91 -12.73 -3.35
N GLY A 158 -2.49 -13.12 -4.55
CA GLY A 158 -1.96 -14.45 -4.81
C GLY A 158 -0.76 -14.80 -3.92
N ILE A 159 0.17 -13.87 -3.79
CA ILE A 159 1.34 -14.03 -2.92
C ILE A 159 0.92 -14.15 -1.44
N PHE A 160 -0.01 -13.36 -0.95
CA PHE A 160 -0.49 -13.46 0.44
C PHE A 160 -1.06 -14.84 0.75
N LEU A 161 -1.77 -15.47 -0.18
CA LEU A 161 -2.34 -16.80 0.02
C LEU A 161 -1.27 -17.90 0.18
N ILE A 162 -0.13 -17.76 -0.47
CA ILE A 162 0.96 -18.75 -0.46
C ILE A 162 2.12 -18.38 0.48
N MET A 163 2.18 -17.12 0.93
CA MET A 163 3.30 -16.57 1.71
C MET A 163 3.60 -17.40 2.96
N HIS A 164 2.57 -17.87 3.67
CA HIS A 164 2.76 -18.70 4.85
C HIS A 164 3.62 -19.94 4.56
N ARG A 165 3.38 -20.63 3.44
CA ARG A 165 4.14 -21.80 3.02
C ARG A 165 5.57 -21.43 2.59
N TRP A 166 5.71 -20.29 1.93
CA TRP A 166 7.00 -19.83 1.44
C TRP A 166 7.92 -19.37 2.56
N VAL A 167 7.39 -18.68 3.57
CA VAL A 167 8.15 -18.28 4.77
C VAL A 167 8.71 -19.51 5.49
N GLN A 168 7.91 -20.56 5.65
CA GLN A 168 8.33 -21.80 6.28
C GLN A 168 9.40 -22.53 5.48
N ARG A 169 9.34 -22.48 4.14
CA ARG A 169 10.25 -23.22 3.27
C ARG A 169 11.57 -22.48 3.00
N PHE A 170 11.53 -21.19 2.77
CA PHE A 170 12.68 -20.40 2.29
C PHE A 170 13.25 -19.43 3.34
N GLY A 171 12.50 -19.16 4.39
CA GLY A 171 12.86 -18.20 5.41
C GLY A 171 12.66 -16.75 5.00
N LEU A 172 12.47 -15.88 6.00
CA LEU A 172 12.17 -14.45 5.81
C LEU A 172 13.28 -13.70 5.06
N ARG A 173 14.54 -13.97 5.37
CA ARG A 173 15.68 -13.28 4.75
C ARG A 173 15.76 -13.55 3.26
N THR A 174 15.58 -14.80 2.84
CA THR A 174 15.62 -15.17 1.42
C THR A 174 14.47 -14.50 0.67
N LEU A 175 13.27 -14.52 1.23
CA LEU A 175 12.11 -13.88 0.61
C LEU A 175 12.30 -12.37 0.48
N LEU A 176 12.83 -11.70 1.51
CA LEU A 176 13.13 -10.27 1.46
C LEU A 176 14.13 -9.95 0.35
N LEU A 177 15.24 -10.67 0.28
CA LEU A 177 16.26 -10.45 -0.75
C LEU A 177 15.73 -10.72 -2.16
N THR A 178 14.91 -11.77 -2.32
CA THR A 178 14.29 -12.08 -3.60
C THR A 178 13.30 -10.99 -4.02
N SER A 179 12.46 -10.50 -3.11
CA SER A 179 11.51 -9.42 -3.41
C SER A 179 12.20 -8.12 -3.80
N LEU A 180 13.28 -7.75 -3.10
CA LEU A 180 14.09 -6.57 -3.46
C LEU A 180 14.77 -6.75 -4.83
N GLY A 181 15.31 -7.93 -5.12
CA GLY A 181 15.89 -8.24 -6.43
C GLY A 181 14.87 -8.17 -7.56
N LEU A 182 13.67 -8.72 -7.36
CA LEU A 182 12.56 -8.62 -8.32
C LEU A 182 12.09 -7.17 -8.51
N THR A 183 12.10 -6.35 -7.46
CA THR A 183 11.77 -4.92 -7.56
C THR A 183 12.78 -4.18 -8.44
N VAL A 184 14.07 -4.45 -8.30
CA VAL A 184 15.11 -3.88 -9.18
C VAL A 184 14.89 -4.32 -10.63
N LEU A 185 14.68 -5.62 -10.86
CA LEU A 185 14.39 -6.16 -12.20
C LEU A 185 13.17 -5.50 -12.82
N ARG A 186 12.09 -5.34 -12.07
CA ARG A 186 10.87 -4.64 -12.49
C ARG A 186 11.17 -3.24 -13.03
N TRP A 187 11.91 -2.45 -12.28
CA TRP A 187 12.24 -1.09 -12.68
C TRP A 187 13.13 -1.02 -13.91
N VAL A 188 14.08 -1.96 -14.05
CA VAL A 188 14.89 -2.09 -15.28
C VAL A 188 13.99 -2.40 -16.47
N LEU A 189 13.06 -3.34 -16.34
CA LEU A 189 12.14 -3.69 -17.42
C LEU A 189 11.24 -2.52 -17.83
N ILE A 190 10.66 -1.82 -16.88
CA ILE A 190 9.81 -0.65 -17.13
C ILE A 190 10.60 0.46 -17.85
N SER A 191 11.85 0.70 -17.43
CA SER A 191 12.68 1.76 -18.01
C SER A 191 13.15 1.45 -19.44
N GLN A 192 13.35 0.18 -19.78
CA GLN A 192 13.89 -0.23 -21.08
C GLN A 192 12.79 -0.53 -22.12
N PHE A 193 11.62 -0.95 -21.69
CA PHE A 193 10.55 -1.45 -22.56
C PHE A 193 9.17 -0.85 -22.24
N PRO A 194 9.04 0.48 -22.13
CA PRO A 194 7.77 1.10 -21.69
C PRO A 194 6.61 0.89 -22.68
N GLU A 195 6.90 0.69 -23.97
CA GLU A 195 5.90 0.53 -25.02
C GLU A 195 5.39 -0.92 -25.17
N THR A 196 6.03 -1.88 -24.47
CA THR A 196 5.72 -3.29 -24.64
C THR A 196 4.75 -3.74 -23.54
N ILE A 197 3.45 -3.83 -23.89
CA ILE A 197 2.39 -4.22 -22.93
C ILE A 197 2.68 -5.55 -22.23
N SER A 198 3.26 -6.52 -22.92
CA SER A 198 3.62 -7.83 -22.31
C SER A 198 4.67 -7.67 -21.20
N VAL A 199 5.62 -6.75 -21.37
CA VAL A 199 6.62 -6.43 -20.34
C VAL A 199 5.97 -5.70 -19.18
N MET A 200 5.02 -4.79 -19.44
CA MET A 200 4.26 -4.09 -18.38
C MET A 200 3.42 -5.06 -17.55
N ILE A 201 2.77 -6.03 -18.19
CA ILE A 201 2.00 -7.08 -17.49
C ILE A 201 2.93 -7.96 -16.64
N PHE A 202 4.11 -8.32 -17.15
CA PHE A 202 5.07 -9.12 -16.41
C PHE A 202 5.71 -8.34 -15.25
N ALA A 203 6.00 -7.07 -15.45
CA ALA A 203 6.62 -6.19 -14.46
C ALA A 203 5.64 -5.80 -13.33
#